data_62212737d5d5bfda7ad6c5c287bd9716
#
_entry.id   62212737d5d5bfda7ad6c5c287bd9716
#
_cell.length_a   1.000
_cell.length_b   1.000
_cell.length_c   1.000
_cell.angle_alpha   90.00
_cell.angle_beta   90.00
_cell.angle_gamma   90.00
#
_symmetry.space_group_name_H-M   'P 1'
#
loop_
_entity.id
_entity.type
_entity.pdbx_description
1 polymer ?
#
loop_
_entity_poly.entity_id
_entity_poly.type
_entity_poly.pdbx_seq_one_letter_code
_entity_poly.pdbx_strand_id
1 'polypeptide(L)'
;MSKKVIIIGSGLGGLSCGVILAKNGYQVMVLEQGAQIGGCLQCFTRKGAKFETGMHFIGSASQGQTLQRLMRYLEIDQQVHLSRLDPDGYDVVSLGGKTYRFPNGREAFIRQMSEYFPEQHDNLVRYYDLVESIAQASSLHSLKHAESDASVNTEYLLRSINEVIDEVITDPTLAKVLVGNLPLYAAEKDKTPFSTLAFITDFYNQSAYRIQGGSDTVAQALADTLKRYGGKVLTRKQVTRILCDEKHAVGVEINGNPDSLSESGGRSVKASPEIIPCDYVISDVHPMRTLRMLDTKLIRPAYRKRINEIPQTVGTFSV
;
A
#
# COMPACT_ATOMS: atom_id res chain seq x y z
N MET A 1 -9.23 -23.36 -22.14
CA MET A 1 -7.91 -22.68 -22.17
C MET A 1 -7.81 -21.75 -20.98
N SER A 2 -6.65 -21.67 -20.32
CA SER A 2 -6.43 -20.72 -19.22
C SER A 2 -6.44 -19.28 -19.76
N LYS A 3 -7.16 -18.38 -19.08
CA LYS A 3 -7.26 -16.98 -19.47
C LYS A 3 -5.98 -16.22 -19.15
N LYS A 4 -5.58 -15.32 -20.06
CA LYS A 4 -4.37 -14.50 -19.93
C LYS A 4 -4.69 -13.18 -19.27
N VAL A 5 -3.92 -12.82 -18.24
CA VAL A 5 -4.03 -11.55 -17.52
C VAL A 5 -2.73 -10.78 -17.61
N ILE A 6 -2.79 -9.53 -18.04
CA ILE A 6 -1.67 -8.60 -17.96
C ILE A 6 -1.91 -7.66 -16.79
N ILE A 7 -0.88 -7.52 -15.96
CA ILE A 7 -0.87 -6.56 -14.84
C ILE A 7 0.15 -5.46 -15.17
N ILE A 8 -0.30 -4.21 -15.14
CA ILE A 8 0.54 -3.04 -15.40
C ILE A 8 1.03 -2.49 -14.06
N GLY A 9 2.32 -2.58 -13.83
CA GLY A 9 2.99 -2.19 -12.59
C GLY A 9 3.30 -3.38 -11.69
N SER A 10 4.51 -3.38 -11.14
CA SER A 10 5.02 -4.40 -10.20
C SER A 10 5.11 -3.88 -8.76
N GLY A 11 4.20 -2.97 -8.38
CA GLY A 11 4.02 -2.57 -7.00
C GLY A 11 3.48 -3.72 -6.14
N LEU A 12 3.32 -3.48 -4.83
CA LEU A 12 2.78 -4.48 -3.90
C LEU A 12 1.43 -5.01 -4.36
N GLY A 13 0.53 -4.13 -4.81
CA GLY A 13 -0.81 -4.50 -5.30
C GLY A 13 -0.74 -5.40 -6.54
N GLY A 14 0.04 -4.98 -7.54
CA GLY A 14 0.18 -5.72 -8.80
C GLY A 14 0.81 -7.10 -8.61
N LEU A 15 1.88 -7.20 -7.82
CA LEU A 15 2.53 -8.49 -7.53
C LEU A 15 1.61 -9.42 -6.71
N SER A 16 0.95 -8.90 -5.67
CA SER A 16 0.02 -9.70 -4.85
C SER A 16 -1.17 -10.21 -5.67
N CYS A 17 -1.77 -9.34 -6.47
CA CYS A 17 -2.84 -9.70 -7.40
C CYS A 17 -2.37 -10.78 -8.39
N GLY A 18 -1.16 -10.62 -8.90
CA GLY A 18 -0.53 -11.59 -9.80
C GLY A 18 -0.40 -12.97 -9.17
N VAL A 19 0.09 -13.06 -7.94
CA VAL A 19 0.19 -14.32 -7.19
C VAL A 19 -1.19 -14.96 -7.03
N ILE A 20 -2.19 -14.18 -6.57
CA ILE A 20 -3.55 -14.68 -6.34
C ILE A 20 -4.14 -15.26 -7.64
N LEU A 21 -4.03 -14.54 -8.74
CA LEU A 21 -4.58 -14.98 -10.03
C LEU A 21 -3.85 -16.21 -10.56
N ALA A 22 -2.52 -16.26 -10.47
CA ALA A 22 -1.75 -17.41 -10.92
C ALA A 22 -2.07 -18.67 -10.10
N LYS A 23 -2.24 -18.55 -8.77
CA LYS A 23 -2.74 -19.63 -7.90
C LYS A 23 -4.12 -20.15 -8.34
N ASN A 24 -4.95 -19.29 -8.92
CA ASN A 24 -6.28 -19.64 -9.43
C ASN A 24 -6.28 -20.03 -10.92
N GLY A 25 -5.13 -20.36 -11.49
CA GLY A 25 -5.01 -20.95 -12.82
C GLY A 25 -5.01 -19.97 -13.99
N TYR A 26 -4.90 -18.67 -13.74
CA TYR A 26 -4.71 -17.66 -14.80
C TYR A 26 -3.25 -17.65 -15.28
N GLN A 27 -3.05 -17.36 -16.57
CA GLN A 27 -1.74 -17.05 -17.13
C GLN A 27 -1.42 -15.58 -16.87
N VAL A 28 -0.57 -15.29 -15.89
CA VAL A 28 -0.29 -13.91 -15.47
C VAL A 28 1.04 -13.42 -15.99
N MET A 29 1.03 -12.18 -16.52
CA MET A 29 2.23 -11.43 -16.87
C MET A 29 2.17 -10.04 -16.24
N VAL A 30 3.16 -9.72 -15.39
CA VAL A 30 3.34 -8.38 -14.81
C VAL A 30 4.36 -7.62 -15.64
N LEU A 31 4.00 -6.41 -16.06
CA LEU A 31 4.85 -5.52 -16.86
C LEU A 31 5.27 -4.31 -16.02
N GLU A 32 6.58 -4.15 -15.85
CA GLU A 32 7.20 -3.06 -15.10
C GLU A 32 8.02 -2.15 -16.03
N GLN A 33 7.77 -0.84 -15.97
CA GLN A 33 8.53 0.13 -16.78
C GLN A 33 9.97 0.32 -16.30
N GLY A 34 10.20 0.21 -15.00
CA GLY A 34 11.51 0.37 -14.37
C GLY A 34 12.41 -0.86 -14.53
N ALA A 35 13.67 -0.69 -14.17
CA ALA A 35 14.63 -1.80 -14.10
C ALA A 35 14.44 -2.67 -12.86
N GLN A 36 13.81 -2.13 -11.81
CA GLN A 36 13.60 -2.76 -10.52
C GLN A 36 12.10 -2.91 -10.25
N ILE A 37 11.70 -4.08 -9.73
CA ILE A 37 10.32 -4.35 -9.28
C ILE A 37 10.05 -3.73 -7.91
N GLY A 38 8.78 -3.68 -7.50
CA GLY A 38 8.37 -3.41 -6.13
C GLY A 38 7.71 -2.05 -5.89
N GLY A 39 7.78 -1.10 -6.83
CA GLY A 39 7.17 0.23 -6.62
C GLY A 39 7.72 0.89 -5.34
N CYS A 40 6.84 1.22 -4.37
CA CYS A 40 7.25 1.78 -3.07
C CYS A 40 7.97 0.79 -2.14
N LEU A 41 8.09 -0.49 -2.51
CA LEU A 41 8.93 -1.48 -1.81
C LEU A 41 10.39 -1.43 -2.25
N GLN A 42 10.74 -0.65 -3.25
CA GLN A 42 12.10 -0.55 -3.75
C GLN A 42 13.05 -0.01 -2.68
N CYS A 43 14.29 -0.49 -2.75
CA CYS A 43 15.39 -0.01 -1.93
C CYS A 43 16.49 0.55 -2.82
N PHE A 44 17.30 1.41 -2.26
CA PHE A 44 18.53 1.88 -2.91
C PHE A 44 19.71 1.76 -1.94
N THR A 45 20.92 1.64 -2.49
CA THR A 45 22.15 1.57 -1.70
C THR A 45 22.98 2.83 -1.91
N ARG A 46 23.46 3.42 -0.82
CA ARG A 46 24.39 4.56 -0.88
C ARG A 46 25.45 4.40 0.19
N LYS A 47 26.70 4.53 -0.20
CA LYS A 47 27.88 4.39 0.69
C LYS A 47 27.85 3.10 1.53
N GLY A 48 27.42 1.99 0.94
CA GLY A 48 27.34 0.69 1.60
C GLY A 48 26.11 0.48 2.50
N ALA A 49 25.29 1.49 2.76
CA ALA A 49 24.05 1.38 3.48
C ALA A 49 22.84 1.24 2.53
N LYS A 50 21.89 0.38 2.89
CA LYS A 50 20.64 0.16 2.16
C LYS A 50 19.51 0.95 2.80
N PHE A 51 18.71 1.63 1.97
CA PHE A 51 17.62 2.49 2.37
C PHE A 51 16.33 2.05 1.65
N GLU A 52 15.23 2.03 2.38
CA GLU A 52 13.88 1.86 1.83
C GLU A 52 13.36 3.21 1.28
N THR A 53 12.56 3.15 0.20
CA THR A 53 11.97 4.35 -0.42
C THR A 53 10.60 4.73 0.15
N GLY A 54 9.85 3.78 0.71
CA GLY A 54 8.48 4.06 1.15
C GLY A 54 7.95 3.19 2.28
N MET A 55 8.54 2.03 2.55
CA MET A 55 8.08 1.15 3.64
C MET A 55 9.21 0.87 4.61
N HIS A 56 9.14 1.46 5.81
CA HIS A 56 10.21 1.40 6.81
C HIS A 56 9.96 0.33 7.88
N PHE A 57 8.70 0.10 8.26
CA PHE A 57 8.25 -0.95 9.17
C PHE A 57 6.80 -1.33 8.88
N ILE A 58 6.35 -2.45 9.41
CA ILE A 58 5.03 -3.03 9.16
C ILE A 58 4.34 -3.40 10.45
N GLY A 59 3.01 -3.36 10.45
CA GLY A 59 2.18 -3.76 11.58
C GLY A 59 1.53 -5.12 11.38
N SER A 60 0.85 -5.62 12.43
CA SER A 60 -0.04 -6.79 12.38
C SER A 60 0.60 -8.06 11.78
N ALA A 61 1.89 -8.29 12.08
CA ALA A 61 2.67 -9.38 11.50
C ALA A 61 3.03 -10.51 12.49
N SER A 62 2.56 -10.46 13.75
CA SER A 62 2.66 -11.59 14.67
C SER A 62 1.74 -12.74 14.24
N GLN A 63 2.01 -13.93 14.76
CA GLN A 63 1.25 -15.14 14.44
C GLN A 63 -0.27 -14.93 14.61
N GLY A 64 -1.03 -15.24 13.56
CA GLY A 64 -2.49 -15.13 13.51
C GLY A 64 -3.03 -13.74 13.22
N GLN A 65 -2.20 -12.71 13.19
CA GLN A 65 -2.58 -11.35 12.83
C GLN A 65 -2.77 -11.18 11.32
N THR A 66 -3.41 -10.08 10.92
CA THR A 66 -3.91 -9.88 9.55
C THR A 66 -2.81 -9.95 8.49
N LEU A 67 -1.71 -9.20 8.66
CA LEU A 67 -0.64 -9.19 7.66
C LEU A 67 0.08 -10.55 7.60
N GLN A 68 0.33 -11.19 8.73
CA GLN A 68 0.92 -12.53 8.75
C GLN A 68 0.04 -13.55 8.01
N ARG A 69 -1.28 -13.48 8.18
CA ARG A 69 -2.24 -14.35 7.45
C ARG A 69 -2.20 -14.07 5.95
N LEU A 70 -2.09 -12.81 5.53
CA LEU A 70 -1.93 -12.42 4.12
C LEU A 70 -0.61 -12.92 3.55
N MET A 71 0.50 -12.74 4.26
CA MET A 71 1.82 -13.25 3.83
C MET A 71 1.82 -14.77 3.66
N ARG A 72 1.16 -15.48 4.58
CA ARG A 72 0.98 -16.94 4.51
C ARG A 72 0.12 -17.35 3.30
N TYR A 73 -0.99 -16.66 3.05
CA TYR A 73 -1.83 -16.91 1.89
C TYR A 73 -1.09 -16.68 0.57
N LEU A 74 -0.24 -15.67 0.52
CA LEU A 74 0.63 -15.34 -0.61
C LEU A 74 1.90 -16.22 -0.66
N GLU A 75 2.11 -17.10 0.32
CA GLU A 75 3.25 -18.03 0.42
C GLU A 75 4.61 -17.32 0.41
N ILE A 76 4.70 -16.19 1.09
CA ILE A 76 5.93 -15.40 1.25
C ILE A 76 6.42 -15.36 2.70
N ASP A 77 5.66 -15.86 3.66
CA ASP A 77 5.95 -15.80 5.09
C ASP A 77 7.25 -16.53 5.48
N GLN A 78 7.65 -17.56 4.72
CA GLN A 78 8.91 -18.26 4.94
C GLN A 78 10.12 -17.59 4.27
N GLN A 79 9.88 -16.67 3.35
CA GLN A 79 10.92 -15.99 2.57
C GLN A 79 11.22 -14.59 3.12
N VAL A 80 10.25 -13.97 3.81
CA VAL A 80 10.36 -12.63 4.37
C VAL A 80 10.62 -12.74 5.87
N HIS A 81 11.84 -12.41 6.29
CA HIS A 81 12.23 -12.45 7.69
C HIS A 81 11.96 -11.12 8.37
N LEU A 82 11.40 -11.20 9.58
CA LEU A 82 10.97 -10.04 10.35
C LEU A 82 11.75 -9.91 11.65
N SER A 83 12.12 -8.68 12.00
CA SER A 83 12.65 -8.32 13.33
C SER A 83 11.61 -7.48 14.05
N ARG A 84 11.20 -7.94 15.24
CA ARG A 84 10.24 -7.19 16.07
C ARG A 84 10.86 -5.89 16.54
N LEU A 85 10.12 -4.79 16.43
CA LEU A 85 10.48 -3.54 17.07
C LEU A 85 10.21 -3.61 18.58
N ASP A 86 10.73 -2.64 19.32
CA ASP A 86 10.52 -2.55 20.77
C ASP A 86 9.02 -2.51 21.10
N PRO A 87 8.46 -3.52 21.78
CA PRO A 87 7.02 -3.54 22.06
C PRO A 87 6.59 -2.44 23.05
N ASP A 88 7.51 -1.88 23.82
CA ASP A 88 7.24 -0.80 24.77
C ASP A 88 7.42 0.60 24.14
N GLY A 89 7.70 0.67 22.85
CA GLY A 89 7.86 1.93 22.13
C GLY A 89 8.25 1.72 20.68
N TYR A 90 7.39 1.04 19.90
CA TYR A 90 7.63 0.77 18.48
C TYR A 90 7.67 2.05 17.64
N ASP A 91 7.00 3.10 18.12
CA ASP A 91 7.02 4.43 17.55
C ASP A 91 7.24 5.47 18.66
N VAL A 92 7.80 6.61 18.31
CA VAL A 92 8.18 7.66 19.25
C VAL A 92 7.89 9.02 18.66
N VAL A 93 7.08 9.80 19.36
CA VAL A 93 6.79 11.19 19.00
C VAL A 93 7.53 12.12 19.94
N SER A 94 8.31 13.05 19.38
CA SER A 94 8.97 14.12 20.13
C SER A 94 8.23 15.43 19.90
N LEU A 95 7.72 16.06 20.95
CA LEU A 95 6.96 17.29 20.89
C LEU A 95 7.29 18.18 22.09
N GLY A 96 7.67 19.42 21.84
CA GLY A 96 7.92 20.40 22.91
C GLY A 96 9.04 19.99 23.87
N GLY A 97 10.07 19.26 23.39
CA GLY A 97 11.19 18.76 24.20
C GLY A 97 10.85 17.54 25.05
N LYS A 98 9.64 17.01 24.94
CA LYS A 98 9.21 15.75 25.57
C LYS A 98 9.09 14.64 24.54
N THR A 99 9.27 13.41 24.99
CA THR A 99 9.22 12.19 24.17
C THR A 99 8.06 11.31 24.64
N TYR A 100 7.23 10.89 23.71
CA TYR A 100 6.06 10.05 23.92
C TYR A 100 6.24 8.74 23.18
N ARG A 101 6.27 7.61 23.91
CA ARG A 101 6.48 6.27 23.35
C ARG A 101 5.14 5.60 23.12
N PHE A 102 5.00 4.93 21.99
CA PHE A 102 3.82 4.17 21.59
C PHE A 102 4.09 2.67 21.77
N PRO A 103 3.59 2.03 22.83
CA PRO A 103 3.73 0.60 23.01
C PRO A 103 2.71 -0.18 22.19
N ASN A 104 3.01 -1.46 21.93
CA ASN A 104 2.04 -2.36 21.32
C ASN A 104 0.99 -2.85 22.35
N GLY A 105 -0.24 -3.00 21.91
CA GLY A 105 -1.37 -3.51 22.68
C GLY A 105 -2.19 -2.43 23.37
N ARG A 106 -3.51 -2.67 23.43
CA ARG A 106 -4.51 -1.74 23.96
C ARG A 106 -4.18 -1.27 25.37
N GLU A 107 -4.01 -2.23 26.30
CA GLU A 107 -3.79 -1.93 27.72
C GLU A 107 -2.46 -1.21 27.95
N ALA A 108 -1.41 -1.61 27.24
CA ALA A 108 -0.10 -0.97 27.34
C ALA A 108 -0.14 0.46 26.79
N PHE A 109 -0.84 0.68 25.67
CA PHE A 109 -1.02 2.00 25.08
C PHE A 109 -1.80 2.93 26.02
N ILE A 110 -2.97 2.49 26.50
CA ILE A 110 -3.79 3.31 27.43
C ILE A 110 -3.03 3.64 28.68
N ARG A 111 -2.36 2.66 29.30
CA ARG A 111 -1.53 2.87 30.49
C ARG A 111 -0.43 3.89 30.26
N GLN A 112 0.38 3.71 29.19
CA GLN A 112 1.51 4.59 28.90
C GLN A 112 1.06 6.02 28.58
N MET A 113 0.01 6.17 27.81
CA MET A 113 -0.53 7.50 27.49
C MET A 113 -1.18 8.15 28.72
N SER A 114 -1.80 7.39 29.61
CA SER A 114 -2.34 7.91 30.87
C SER A 114 -1.24 8.35 31.86
N GLU A 115 -0.05 7.74 31.82
CA GLU A 115 1.10 8.23 32.59
C GLU A 115 1.56 9.62 32.10
N TYR A 116 1.48 9.89 30.80
CA TYR A 116 1.81 11.21 30.25
C TYR A 116 0.67 12.22 30.43
N PHE A 117 -0.59 11.75 30.42
CA PHE A 117 -1.81 12.56 30.42
C PHE A 117 -2.85 11.97 31.40
N PRO A 118 -2.65 12.07 32.73
CA PRO A 118 -3.52 11.40 33.71
C PRO A 118 -5.00 11.78 33.61
N GLU A 119 -5.30 13.03 33.31
CA GLU A 119 -6.68 13.55 33.18
C GLU A 119 -7.41 13.05 31.92
N GLN A 120 -6.71 12.34 31.03
CA GLN A 120 -7.25 11.88 29.77
C GLN A 120 -7.53 10.36 29.73
N HIS A 121 -7.41 9.66 30.84
CA HIS A 121 -7.56 8.20 30.88
C HIS A 121 -8.86 7.72 30.20
N ASP A 122 -10.00 8.25 30.60
CA ASP A 122 -11.30 7.83 30.04
C ASP A 122 -11.45 8.21 28.57
N ASN A 123 -10.89 9.34 28.16
CA ASN A 123 -10.86 9.77 26.76
C ASN A 123 -9.95 8.83 25.91
N LEU A 124 -8.83 8.37 26.48
CA LEU A 124 -7.96 7.39 25.82
C LEU A 124 -8.64 6.03 25.66
N VAL A 125 -9.41 5.58 26.65
CA VAL A 125 -10.23 4.36 26.54
C VAL A 125 -11.24 4.52 25.40
N ARG A 126 -12.01 5.62 25.38
CA ARG A 126 -13.00 5.90 24.33
C ARG A 126 -12.35 5.99 22.94
N TYR A 127 -11.20 6.66 22.85
CA TYR A 127 -10.43 6.76 21.61
C TYR A 127 -10.06 5.37 21.07
N TYR A 128 -9.54 4.53 21.95
CA TYR A 128 -9.06 3.21 21.53
C TYR A 128 -10.22 2.26 21.18
N ASP A 129 -11.31 2.28 21.94
CA ASP A 129 -12.54 1.54 21.61
C ASP A 129 -13.09 1.94 20.24
N LEU A 130 -13.03 3.23 19.91
CA LEU A 130 -13.43 3.71 18.60
C LEU A 130 -12.50 3.20 17.48
N VAL A 131 -11.18 3.26 17.69
CA VAL A 131 -10.19 2.73 16.74
C VAL A 131 -10.42 1.25 16.47
N GLU A 132 -10.60 0.42 17.51
CA GLU A 132 -10.85 -1.01 17.37
C GLU A 132 -12.18 -1.29 16.67
N SER A 133 -13.26 -0.59 17.02
CA SER A 133 -14.57 -0.80 16.42
C SER A 133 -14.56 -0.53 14.91
N ILE A 134 -13.90 0.54 14.49
CA ILE A 134 -13.76 0.88 13.06
C ILE A 134 -12.89 -0.16 12.34
N ALA A 135 -11.78 -0.57 12.95
CA ALA A 135 -10.89 -1.55 12.35
C ALA A 135 -11.59 -2.93 12.18
N GLN A 136 -12.31 -3.38 13.20
CA GLN A 136 -13.03 -4.66 13.16
C GLN A 136 -14.22 -4.67 12.21
N ALA A 137 -14.88 -3.53 12.00
CA ALA A 137 -15.98 -3.38 11.05
C ALA A 137 -15.51 -3.51 9.59
N SER A 138 -14.22 -3.38 9.30
CA SER A 138 -13.67 -3.59 7.95
C SER A 138 -13.40 -5.07 7.69
N SER A 139 -14.10 -5.67 6.73
CA SER A 139 -13.86 -7.04 6.29
C SER A 139 -12.44 -7.25 5.73
N LEU A 140 -11.89 -6.22 5.10
CA LEU A 140 -10.53 -6.27 4.56
C LEU A 140 -9.48 -6.24 5.67
N HIS A 141 -9.70 -5.44 6.71
CA HIS A 141 -8.79 -5.33 7.85
C HIS A 141 -8.85 -6.56 8.76
N SER A 142 -10.05 -7.03 9.04
CA SER A 142 -10.27 -8.21 9.90
C SER A 142 -10.10 -9.56 9.17
N LEU A 143 -10.11 -9.59 7.84
CA LEU A 143 -10.17 -10.79 6.99
C LEU A 143 -11.36 -11.70 7.34
N LYS A 144 -12.47 -11.10 7.73
CA LYS A 144 -13.75 -11.79 7.99
C LYS A 144 -14.78 -11.39 6.95
N HIS A 145 -15.74 -12.26 6.67
CA HIS A 145 -16.92 -11.86 5.89
C HIS A 145 -17.65 -10.74 6.64
N ALA A 146 -18.01 -9.68 5.92
CA ALA A 146 -18.71 -8.56 6.50
C ALA A 146 -20.16 -8.92 6.81
N GLU A 147 -20.43 -9.38 8.02
CA GLU A 147 -21.71 -9.17 8.69
C GLU A 147 -21.70 -7.82 9.45
N SER A 148 -20.66 -7.02 9.23
CA SER A 148 -20.38 -5.80 9.95
C SER A 148 -21.37 -4.71 9.57
N ASP A 149 -21.81 -3.98 10.57
CA ASP A 149 -22.59 -2.77 10.39
C ASP A 149 -21.84 -1.76 9.53
N ALA A 150 -22.19 -1.73 8.23
CA ALA A 150 -21.59 -0.81 7.27
C ALA A 150 -21.79 0.68 7.66
N SER A 151 -22.71 0.96 8.59
CA SER A 151 -23.00 2.31 9.07
C SER A 151 -21.83 2.91 9.84
N VAL A 152 -21.13 2.13 10.66
CA VAL A 152 -19.97 2.59 11.44
C VAL A 152 -18.87 3.08 10.52
N ASN A 153 -18.56 2.31 9.48
CA ASN A 153 -17.52 2.71 8.52
C ASN A 153 -17.93 3.94 7.69
N THR A 154 -19.21 4.08 7.35
CA THR A 154 -19.68 5.20 6.52
C THR A 154 -19.53 6.53 7.24
N GLU A 155 -19.86 6.62 8.54
CA GLU A 155 -19.70 7.84 9.32
C GLU A 155 -18.22 8.30 9.33
N TYR A 156 -17.30 7.41 9.73
CA TYR A 156 -15.89 7.76 9.89
C TYR A 156 -15.09 7.81 8.58
N LEU A 157 -15.67 7.40 7.46
CA LEU A 157 -15.17 7.67 6.11
C LEU A 157 -15.42 9.12 5.67
N LEU A 158 -16.39 9.81 6.29
CA LEU A 158 -16.77 11.17 5.92
C LEU A 158 -16.23 12.23 6.90
N ARG A 159 -15.90 11.83 8.14
CA ARG A 159 -15.35 12.73 9.17
C ARG A 159 -13.82 12.75 9.11
N SER A 160 -13.24 13.93 9.19
CA SER A 160 -11.79 14.11 9.22
C SER A 160 -11.17 13.62 10.53
N ILE A 161 -9.86 13.37 10.52
CA ILE A 161 -9.10 13.02 11.73
C ILE A 161 -9.27 14.10 12.80
N ASN A 162 -9.17 15.37 12.41
CA ASN A 162 -9.25 16.48 13.35
C ASN A 162 -10.61 16.55 14.05
N GLU A 163 -11.71 16.43 13.28
CA GLU A 163 -13.07 16.46 13.85
C GLU A 163 -13.30 15.39 14.91
N VAL A 164 -12.79 14.19 14.71
CA VAL A 164 -12.99 13.08 15.65
C VAL A 164 -12.03 13.18 16.85
N ILE A 165 -10.78 13.54 16.62
CA ILE A 165 -9.80 13.73 17.70
C ILE A 165 -10.25 14.85 18.64
N ASP A 166 -10.69 16.00 18.11
CA ASP A 166 -11.14 17.14 18.93
C ASP A 166 -12.42 16.83 19.72
N GLU A 167 -13.26 15.91 19.25
CA GLU A 167 -14.44 15.44 19.98
C GLU A 167 -14.10 14.52 21.15
N VAL A 168 -13.09 13.65 20.97
CA VAL A 168 -12.77 12.59 21.94
C VAL A 168 -11.69 13.04 22.93
N ILE A 169 -10.71 13.83 22.49
CA ILE A 169 -9.52 14.21 23.25
C ILE A 169 -9.60 15.70 23.61
N THR A 170 -9.56 16.02 24.88
CA THR A 170 -9.66 17.40 25.36
C THR A 170 -8.31 18.07 25.60
N ASP A 171 -7.23 17.30 25.76
CA ASP A 171 -5.87 17.85 25.88
C ASP A 171 -5.25 18.11 24.51
N PRO A 172 -4.89 19.37 24.17
CA PRO A 172 -4.38 19.73 22.86
C PRO A 172 -2.96 19.19 22.58
N THR A 173 -2.21 18.81 23.60
CA THR A 173 -0.90 18.18 23.44
C THR A 173 -1.07 16.71 23.08
N LEU A 174 -1.95 16.01 23.80
CA LEU A 174 -2.30 14.62 23.48
C LEU A 174 -2.87 14.51 22.07
N ALA A 175 -3.77 15.40 21.67
CA ALA A 175 -4.31 15.43 20.31
C ALA A 175 -3.20 15.49 19.25
N LYS A 176 -2.17 16.32 19.45
CA LYS A 176 -1.01 16.40 18.56
C LYS A 176 -0.13 15.14 18.60
N VAL A 177 0.03 14.56 19.78
CA VAL A 177 0.82 13.30 19.93
C VAL A 177 0.16 12.17 19.18
N LEU A 178 -1.17 11.98 19.30
CA LEU A 178 -1.93 10.91 18.63
C LEU A 178 -1.90 11.00 17.09
N VAL A 179 -1.69 12.18 16.54
CA VAL A 179 -1.57 12.39 15.09
C VAL A 179 -0.11 12.54 14.61
N GLY A 180 0.86 12.32 15.48
CA GLY A 180 2.28 12.51 15.16
C GLY A 180 2.81 11.61 14.05
N ASN A 181 2.15 10.50 13.76
CA ASN A 181 2.51 9.56 12.70
C ASN A 181 1.85 9.83 11.33
N LEU A 182 1.04 10.88 11.19
CA LEU A 182 0.39 11.24 9.91
C LEU A 182 1.37 11.35 8.72
N PRO A 183 2.60 11.87 8.89
CA PRO A 183 3.58 11.92 7.81
C PRO A 183 3.94 10.54 7.24
N LEU A 184 3.81 9.46 8.02
CA LEU A 184 4.11 8.09 7.59
C LEU A 184 3.32 7.67 6.32
N TYR A 185 2.11 8.18 6.17
CA TYR A 185 1.22 7.88 5.04
C TYR A 185 0.67 9.15 4.35
N ALA A 186 1.39 10.26 4.48
CA ALA A 186 1.06 11.55 3.86
C ALA A 186 -0.36 12.05 4.16
N ALA A 187 -0.87 11.78 5.37
CA ALA A 187 -2.20 12.21 5.78
C ALA A 187 -2.22 13.68 6.20
N GLU A 188 -3.34 14.34 5.90
CA GLU A 188 -3.65 15.68 6.33
C GLU A 188 -4.83 15.63 7.32
N LYS A 189 -4.61 16.08 8.56
CA LYS A 189 -5.59 15.92 9.66
C LYS A 189 -7.00 16.46 9.36
N ASP A 190 -7.09 17.51 8.54
CA ASP A 190 -8.36 18.18 8.22
C ASP A 190 -9.05 17.59 6.97
N LYS A 191 -8.40 16.67 6.24
CA LYS A 191 -8.92 16.10 4.99
C LYS A 191 -8.99 14.58 5.00
N THR A 192 -8.04 13.94 5.68
CA THR A 192 -7.98 12.48 5.74
C THR A 192 -9.07 11.94 6.66
N PRO A 193 -9.85 10.95 6.22
CA PRO A 193 -10.86 10.32 7.06
C PRO A 193 -10.27 9.68 8.32
N PHE A 194 -10.99 9.80 9.45
CA PHE A 194 -10.57 9.18 10.70
C PHE A 194 -10.44 7.65 10.61
N SER A 195 -11.26 7.01 9.79
CA SER A 195 -11.12 5.56 9.53
C SER A 195 -9.75 5.16 9.02
N THR A 196 -9.07 6.01 8.25
CA THR A 196 -7.69 5.77 7.79
C THR A 196 -6.72 5.75 8.97
N LEU A 197 -6.81 6.72 9.88
CA LEU A 197 -6.02 6.74 11.10
C LEU A 197 -6.30 5.49 11.96
N ALA A 198 -7.58 5.13 12.11
CA ALA A 198 -7.99 3.99 12.91
C ALA A 198 -7.39 2.67 12.39
N PHE A 199 -7.48 2.41 11.09
CA PHE A 199 -6.88 1.23 10.47
C PHE A 199 -5.37 1.16 10.67
N ILE A 200 -4.67 2.26 10.49
CA ILE A 200 -3.21 2.32 10.62
C ILE A 200 -2.80 2.16 12.07
N THR A 201 -3.47 2.86 12.99
CA THR A 201 -3.20 2.78 14.43
C THR A 201 -3.41 1.36 14.94
N ASP A 202 -4.55 0.72 14.61
CA ASP A 202 -4.82 -0.66 15.02
C ASP A 202 -3.78 -1.63 14.47
N PHE A 203 -3.42 -1.50 13.20
CA PHE A 203 -2.43 -2.38 12.55
C PHE A 203 -1.07 -2.35 13.24
N TYR A 204 -0.55 -1.17 13.53
CA TYR A 204 0.75 -1.02 14.19
C TYR A 204 0.68 -1.31 15.68
N ASN A 205 -0.44 -1.01 16.32
CA ASN A 205 -0.58 -1.28 17.74
C ASN A 205 -0.66 -2.78 18.06
N GLN A 206 -1.21 -3.61 17.17
CA GLN A 206 -1.20 -5.06 17.33
C GLN A 206 0.21 -5.63 17.43
N SER A 207 1.13 -5.19 16.61
CA SER A 207 2.57 -5.50 16.63
C SER A 207 3.29 -4.68 15.56
N ALA A 208 4.58 -4.44 15.73
CA ALA A 208 5.38 -3.72 14.76
C ALA A 208 6.71 -4.45 14.47
N TYR A 209 7.08 -4.52 13.19
CA TYR A 209 8.25 -5.26 12.71
C TYR A 209 8.99 -4.50 11.63
N ARG A 210 10.31 -4.66 11.61
CA ARG A 210 11.15 -4.30 10.49
C ARG A 210 11.42 -5.52 9.62
N ILE A 211 11.45 -5.33 8.30
CA ILE A 211 11.80 -6.38 7.35
C ILE A 211 13.33 -6.48 7.28
N GLN A 212 13.85 -7.68 7.56
CA GLN A 212 15.28 -7.93 7.42
C GLN A 212 15.69 -7.92 5.94
N GLY A 213 16.77 -7.23 5.65
CA GLY A 213 17.27 -7.11 4.27
C GLY A 213 16.59 -6.04 3.43
N GLY A 214 15.55 -5.36 3.94
CA GLY A 214 14.83 -4.28 3.28
C GLY A 214 13.52 -4.70 2.62
N SER A 215 12.68 -3.72 2.32
CA SER A 215 11.31 -3.91 1.80
C SER A 215 11.25 -4.57 0.41
N ASP A 216 12.29 -4.46 -0.40
CA ASP A 216 12.41 -5.12 -1.70
C ASP A 216 12.43 -6.65 -1.61
N THR A 217 12.77 -7.24 -0.45
CA THR A 217 12.66 -8.68 -0.23
C THR A 217 11.23 -9.18 -0.34
N VAL A 218 10.24 -8.37 0.05
CA VAL A 218 8.81 -8.69 -0.13
C VAL A 218 8.45 -8.74 -1.61
N ALA A 219 8.88 -7.74 -2.37
CA ALA A 219 8.62 -7.71 -3.81
C ALA A 219 9.26 -8.91 -4.53
N GLN A 220 10.49 -9.27 -4.14
CA GLN A 220 11.17 -10.44 -4.69
C GLN A 220 10.45 -11.74 -4.32
N ALA A 221 10.04 -11.91 -3.05
CA ALA A 221 9.31 -13.10 -2.61
C ALA A 221 7.98 -13.27 -3.36
N LEU A 222 7.25 -12.18 -3.60
CA LEU A 222 6.03 -12.19 -4.41
C LEU A 222 6.31 -12.58 -5.87
N ALA A 223 7.36 -12.01 -6.48
CA ALA A 223 7.75 -12.33 -7.85
C ALA A 223 8.18 -13.80 -8.00
N ASP A 224 8.92 -14.33 -7.03
CA ASP A 224 9.34 -15.74 -7.01
C ASP A 224 8.15 -16.67 -6.81
N THR A 225 7.21 -16.32 -5.95
CA THR A 225 5.96 -17.06 -5.80
C THR A 225 5.13 -17.04 -7.08
N LEU A 226 4.96 -15.88 -7.70
CA LEU A 226 4.27 -15.76 -8.98
C LEU A 226 4.91 -16.67 -10.04
N LYS A 227 6.25 -16.70 -10.11
CA LYS A 227 6.99 -17.55 -11.03
C LYS A 227 6.78 -19.04 -10.75
N ARG A 228 6.72 -19.47 -9.48
CA ARG A 228 6.40 -20.86 -9.10
C ARG A 228 5.04 -21.32 -9.65
N TYR A 229 4.08 -20.40 -9.75
CA TYR A 229 2.76 -20.63 -10.35
C TYR A 229 2.71 -20.38 -11.88
N GLY A 230 3.88 -20.30 -12.54
CA GLY A 230 3.98 -20.14 -14.00
C GLY A 230 3.77 -18.72 -14.52
N GLY A 231 3.60 -17.72 -13.64
CA GLY A 231 3.51 -16.32 -14.03
C GLY A 231 4.88 -15.72 -14.41
N LYS A 232 4.85 -14.52 -15.00
CA LYS A 232 6.05 -13.81 -15.46
C LYS A 232 6.04 -12.38 -14.93
N VAL A 233 7.22 -11.88 -14.57
CA VAL A 233 7.45 -10.45 -14.30
C VAL A 233 8.52 -9.95 -15.26
N LEU A 234 8.20 -8.95 -16.06
CA LEU A 234 9.09 -8.38 -17.07
C LEU A 234 9.36 -6.93 -16.74
N THR A 235 10.61 -6.61 -16.47
CA THR A 235 11.09 -5.22 -16.24
C THR A 235 11.47 -4.53 -17.55
N ARG A 236 11.65 -3.19 -17.54
CA ARG A 236 11.94 -2.36 -18.71
C ARG A 236 10.88 -2.50 -19.82
N LYS A 237 9.64 -2.82 -19.44
CA LYS A 237 8.49 -3.01 -20.32
C LYS A 237 7.41 -1.98 -19.98
N GLN A 238 7.54 -0.80 -20.54
CA GLN A 238 6.57 0.27 -20.33
C GLN A 238 5.33 0.03 -21.19
N VAL A 239 4.16 -0.12 -20.57
CA VAL A 239 2.87 -0.11 -21.26
C VAL A 239 2.54 1.32 -21.66
N THR A 240 2.27 1.52 -22.94
CA THR A 240 1.91 2.83 -23.53
C THR A 240 0.43 2.97 -23.81
N ARG A 241 -0.23 1.86 -24.13
CA ARG A 241 -1.68 1.84 -24.42
C ARG A 241 -2.31 0.53 -23.93
N ILE A 242 -3.56 0.62 -23.48
CA ILE A 242 -4.44 -0.53 -23.28
C ILE A 242 -5.33 -0.61 -24.53
N LEU A 243 -5.21 -1.72 -25.24
CA LEU A 243 -5.96 -1.96 -26.45
C LEU A 243 -7.32 -2.56 -26.09
N CYS A 244 -8.35 -1.94 -26.60
CA CYS A 244 -9.72 -2.40 -26.37
C CYS A 244 -10.43 -2.59 -27.71
N ASP A 245 -11.31 -3.58 -27.78
CA ASP A 245 -12.40 -3.59 -28.74
C ASP A 245 -13.54 -2.68 -28.24
N GLU A 246 -14.75 -2.86 -28.75
CA GLU A 246 -15.89 -2.01 -28.36
C GLU A 246 -16.25 -2.08 -26.86
N LYS A 247 -15.88 -3.14 -26.14
CA LYS A 247 -16.34 -3.41 -24.77
C LYS A 247 -15.29 -3.99 -23.83
N HIS A 248 -14.22 -4.58 -24.35
CA HIS A 248 -13.27 -5.35 -23.55
C HIS A 248 -11.83 -4.94 -23.85
N ALA A 249 -10.95 -5.05 -22.84
CA ALA A 249 -9.52 -5.00 -23.06
C ALA A 249 -9.09 -6.28 -23.78
N VAL A 250 -8.35 -6.15 -24.88
CA VAL A 250 -7.88 -7.26 -25.72
C VAL A 250 -6.36 -7.39 -25.75
N GLY A 251 -5.65 -6.46 -25.14
CA GLY A 251 -4.19 -6.47 -25.08
C GLY A 251 -3.61 -5.16 -24.59
N VAL A 252 -2.29 -5.10 -24.57
CA VAL A 252 -1.54 -3.89 -24.30
C VAL A 252 -0.47 -3.64 -25.36
N GLU A 253 -0.15 -2.39 -25.58
CA GLU A 253 1.01 -1.96 -26.36
C GLU A 253 2.13 -1.58 -25.40
N ILE A 254 3.32 -2.08 -25.66
CA ILE A 254 4.53 -1.73 -24.89
C ILE A 254 5.57 -1.05 -25.78
N ASN A 255 6.42 -0.23 -25.19
CA ASN A 255 7.60 0.28 -25.89
C ASN A 255 8.46 -0.90 -26.33
N GLY A 256 8.91 -0.88 -27.59
CA GLY A 256 9.87 -1.85 -28.08
C GLY A 256 11.17 -1.82 -27.25
N ASN A 257 11.89 -2.93 -27.23
CA ASN A 257 13.12 -3.05 -26.45
C ASN A 257 14.18 -2.06 -26.97
N PRO A 258 14.70 -1.15 -26.12
CA PRO A 258 15.81 -0.27 -26.53
C PRO A 258 17.08 -1.01 -26.90
N ASP A 259 17.26 -2.24 -26.37
CA ASP A 259 18.43 -3.08 -26.61
C ASP A 259 18.40 -3.82 -27.96
N SER A 260 17.32 -3.68 -28.74
CA SER A 260 17.24 -4.20 -30.13
C SER A 260 17.94 -3.31 -31.16
N LEU A 261 18.76 -2.36 -30.72
CA LEU A 261 19.59 -1.52 -31.59
C LEU A 261 20.64 -2.43 -32.24
N SER A 262 20.47 -2.72 -33.52
CA SER A 262 21.50 -3.35 -34.35
C SER A 262 22.80 -2.55 -34.27
N GLU A 263 23.93 -3.25 -34.21
CA GLU A 263 25.31 -2.73 -34.21
C GLU A 263 25.71 -1.88 -35.46
N SER A 264 24.75 -1.36 -36.20
CA SER A 264 25.01 -0.46 -37.33
C SER A 264 24.85 0.99 -36.91
N GLY A 265 25.98 1.65 -36.79
CA GLY A 265 26.14 3.03 -36.36
C GLY A 265 25.17 4.04 -36.99
N GLY A 266 24.59 4.85 -36.12
CA GLY A 266 24.00 6.13 -36.48
C GLY A 266 22.49 6.14 -36.68
N ARG A 267 21.82 6.74 -35.75
CA ARG A 267 20.42 7.15 -35.54
C ARG A 267 19.65 6.20 -34.62
N SER A 268 19.22 6.76 -33.49
CA SER A 268 18.25 6.13 -32.58
C SER A 268 16.98 5.78 -33.35
N VAL A 269 16.87 4.53 -33.82
CA VAL A 269 15.65 4.00 -34.37
C VAL A 269 14.75 3.71 -33.18
N LYS A 270 13.64 4.43 -33.03
CA LYS A 270 12.59 4.06 -32.06
C LYS A 270 12.18 2.64 -32.38
N ALA A 271 12.40 1.72 -31.47
CA ALA A 271 11.95 0.34 -31.60
C ALA A 271 10.43 0.35 -31.82
N SER A 272 9.96 -0.47 -32.77
CA SER A 272 8.52 -0.59 -33.05
C SER A 272 7.77 -1.05 -31.80
N PRO A 273 6.60 -0.51 -31.51
CA PRO A 273 5.80 -0.97 -30.38
C PRO A 273 5.44 -2.46 -30.55
N GLU A 274 5.48 -3.18 -29.44
CA GLU A 274 5.10 -4.59 -29.37
C GLU A 274 3.69 -4.69 -28.77
N ILE A 275 2.83 -5.54 -29.37
CA ILE A 275 1.47 -5.80 -28.87
C ILE A 275 1.46 -7.16 -28.18
N ILE A 276 0.96 -7.17 -26.93
CA ILE A 276 0.79 -8.39 -26.13
C ILE A 276 -0.73 -8.61 -25.95
N PRO A 277 -1.31 -9.67 -26.58
CA PRO A 277 -2.73 -9.96 -26.44
C PRO A 277 -3.04 -10.61 -25.09
N CYS A 278 -4.23 -10.28 -24.53
CA CYS A 278 -4.72 -10.85 -23.26
C CYS A 278 -6.25 -10.82 -23.20
N ASP A 279 -6.79 -11.57 -22.23
CA ASP A 279 -8.23 -11.58 -21.93
C ASP A 279 -8.61 -10.51 -20.90
N TYR A 280 -7.67 -10.12 -20.01
CA TYR A 280 -7.89 -9.12 -18.96
C TYR A 280 -6.65 -8.25 -18.76
N VAL A 281 -6.89 -6.99 -18.41
CA VAL A 281 -5.86 -6.06 -17.97
C VAL A 281 -6.20 -5.55 -16.58
N ILE A 282 -5.24 -5.64 -15.67
CA ILE A 282 -5.28 -5.02 -14.34
C ILE A 282 -4.23 -3.92 -14.31
N SER A 283 -4.60 -2.73 -13.87
CA SER A 283 -3.68 -1.60 -13.77
C SER A 283 -3.41 -1.29 -12.29
N ASP A 284 -2.16 -1.49 -11.87
CA ASP A 284 -1.62 -1.15 -10.53
C ASP A 284 -0.82 0.17 -10.60
N VAL A 285 -1.19 1.06 -11.52
CA VAL A 285 -0.59 2.39 -11.62
C VAL A 285 -1.62 3.46 -11.32
N HIS A 286 -1.16 4.67 -11.05
CA HIS A 286 -2.02 5.78 -10.70
C HIS A 286 -3.20 5.94 -11.67
N PRO A 287 -4.47 6.11 -11.20
CA PRO A 287 -5.66 6.13 -12.05
C PRO A 287 -5.60 7.10 -13.23
N MET A 288 -5.01 8.30 -13.04
CA MET A 288 -4.82 9.25 -14.13
C MET A 288 -3.90 8.71 -15.24
N ARG A 289 -2.87 7.93 -14.88
CA ARG A 289 -1.99 7.28 -15.88
C ARG A 289 -2.74 6.18 -16.63
N THR A 290 -3.52 5.37 -15.91
CA THR A 290 -4.40 4.36 -16.52
C THR A 290 -5.35 4.99 -17.54
N LEU A 291 -6.01 6.10 -17.18
CA LEU A 291 -6.92 6.80 -18.08
C LEU A 291 -6.23 7.39 -19.33
N ARG A 292 -4.94 7.73 -19.22
CA ARG A 292 -4.15 8.19 -20.39
C ARG A 292 -3.78 7.07 -21.36
N MET A 293 -3.72 5.84 -20.88
CA MET A 293 -3.46 4.66 -21.71
C MET A 293 -4.71 4.14 -22.42
N LEU A 294 -5.91 4.59 -22.04
CA LEU A 294 -7.19 4.20 -22.62
C LEU A 294 -7.67 5.20 -23.69
N ASP A 295 -8.34 4.72 -24.73
CA ASP A 295 -9.03 5.60 -25.68
C ASP A 295 -10.09 6.43 -24.92
N THR A 296 -10.13 7.71 -25.25
CA THR A 296 -11.06 8.67 -24.61
C THR A 296 -12.52 8.31 -24.81
N LYS A 297 -12.88 7.65 -25.91
CA LYS A 297 -14.25 7.27 -26.26
C LYS A 297 -14.82 6.17 -25.35
N LEU A 298 -13.95 5.36 -24.72
CA LEU A 298 -14.37 4.23 -23.88
C LEU A 298 -14.77 4.65 -22.46
N ILE A 299 -14.36 5.84 -22.03
CA ILE A 299 -14.56 6.31 -20.65
C ILE A 299 -15.46 7.55 -20.67
N ARG A 300 -16.54 7.52 -19.89
CA ARG A 300 -17.46 8.66 -19.76
C ARG A 300 -16.70 9.94 -19.37
N PRO A 301 -16.92 11.06 -20.07
CA PRO A 301 -16.22 12.33 -19.79
C PRO A 301 -16.33 12.78 -18.32
N ALA A 302 -17.50 12.60 -17.69
CA ALA A 302 -17.71 12.94 -16.29
C ALA A 302 -16.80 12.11 -15.32
N TYR A 303 -16.60 10.81 -15.60
CA TYR A 303 -15.70 9.99 -14.80
C TYR A 303 -14.25 10.45 -14.97
N ARG A 304 -13.81 10.69 -16.21
CA ARG A 304 -12.47 11.20 -16.50
C ARG A 304 -12.22 12.53 -15.80
N LYS A 305 -13.19 13.46 -15.87
CA LYS A 305 -13.12 14.75 -15.17
C LYS A 305 -12.93 14.54 -13.67
N ARG A 306 -13.77 13.72 -13.03
CA ARG A 306 -13.70 13.44 -11.60
C ARG A 306 -12.34 12.89 -11.16
N ILE A 307 -11.78 11.93 -11.91
CA ILE A 307 -10.46 11.36 -11.59
C ILE A 307 -9.34 12.39 -11.74
N ASN A 308 -9.41 13.25 -12.77
CA ASN A 308 -8.41 14.29 -12.98
C ASN A 308 -8.48 15.43 -11.94
N GLU A 309 -9.62 15.64 -11.32
CA GLU A 309 -9.85 16.66 -10.29
C GLU A 309 -9.51 16.18 -8.87
N ILE A 310 -9.22 14.87 -8.65
CA ILE A 310 -8.76 14.37 -7.36
C ILE A 310 -7.43 15.04 -7.01
N PRO A 311 -7.37 15.79 -5.88
CA PRO A 311 -6.14 16.44 -5.46
C PRO A 311 -5.07 15.39 -5.14
N GLN A 312 -3.84 15.71 -5.51
CA GLN A 312 -2.69 14.88 -5.13
C GLN A 312 -2.28 15.21 -3.70
N THR A 313 -1.92 14.19 -2.93
CA THR A 313 -1.34 14.37 -1.61
C THR A 313 0.08 14.94 -1.71
N VAL A 314 0.57 15.52 -0.63
CA VAL A 314 1.96 15.93 -0.49
C VAL A 314 2.88 14.72 -0.54
N GLY A 315 4.08 14.88 -1.07
CA GLY A 315 5.12 13.88 -0.97
C GLY A 315 5.88 14.01 0.35
N THR A 316 6.28 12.91 0.94
CA THR A 316 7.14 12.89 2.13
C THR A 316 8.58 12.61 1.72
N PHE A 317 9.50 13.41 2.22
CA PHE A 317 10.93 13.17 2.13
C PHE A 317 11.48 12.97 3.54
N SER A 318 12.05 11.80 3.80
CA SER A 318 12.67 11.46 5.09
C SER A 318 14.20 11.54 4.98
N VAL A 319 14.82 12.12 6.00
CA VAL A 319 16.29 12.31 6.09
C VAL A 319 16.84 11.47 7.23
#